data_e09f0893362274d30a0d20004f85574e
#
_entry.id   e09f0893362274d30a0d20004f85574e
#
_cell.length_a   1.000
_cell.length_b   1.000
_cell.length_c   1.000
_cell.angle_alpha   90.00
_cell.angle_beta   90.00
_cell.angle_gamma   90.00
#
_symmetry.space_group_name_H-M   'P 1'
#
loop_
_entity.id
_entity.type
_entity.pdbx_description
1 polymer ?
#
loop_
_entity_poly.entity_id
_entity_poly.type
_entity_poly.pdbx_seq_one_letter_code
_entity_poly.pdbx_strand_id
1 'polypeptide(L)' 'DGFAGERDEYASPFRIGDIVSHKIFGYGEILSASKDWSSFNVRFRDGSERQIRAFFLKPGNDLPE' A
#
# COMPACT_ATOMS: atom_id res chain seq x y z
N ASP A 1 2.73 24.52 -0.30
CA ASP A 1 2.60 24.12 -0.36
C ASP A 1 2.44 23.43 -0.74
N GLY A 2 2.51 23.32 -1.06
CA GLY A 2 2.35 22.74 -1.32
C GLY A 2 2.38 22.07 -1.74
N PHE A 3 2.53 22.14 -1.73
CA PHE A 3 2.55 21.38 -2.02
C PHE A 3 2.34 20.52 -1.93
N ALA A 4 2.33 20.73 -1.85
CA ALA A 4 2.10 19.49 -1.23
C ALA A 4 0.80 18.89 -1.56
N GLY A 5 -0.16 19.59 -1.34
CA GLY A 5 -1.46 19.04 -1.51
C GLY A 5 -1.71 18.47 -2.85
N GLU A 6 -1.25 19.11 -3.80
CA GLU A 6 -1.59 18.63 -5.06
C GLU A 6 -0.95 17.37 -5.36
N ARG A 7 0.09 17.07 -4.64
CA ARG A 7 0.67 15.85 -4.87
C ARG A 7 -0.12 14.76 -4.44
N ASP A 8 -1.03 15.01 -3.56
CA ASP A 8 -1.85 13.98 -3.05
C ASP A 8 -2.66 13.33 -4.09
N GLU A 9 -3.00 14.01 -5.12
CA GLU A 9 -3.78 13.41 -6.09
C GLU A 9 -3.12 12.36 -6.83
N TYR A 10 -1.86 12.49 -6.98
CA TYR A 10 -1.18 11.48 -7.65
C TYR A 10 -0.70 10.46 -6.74
N ALA A 11 -0.72 10.74 -5.47
CA ALA A 11 -0.15 9.83 -4.53
C ALA A 11 -0.98 8.59 -4.48
N SER A 12 -0.40 7.55 -4.04
CA SER A 12 -1.08 6.31 -3.85
C SER A 12 -2.18 6.47 -2.82
N PRO A 13 -3.26 5.73 -2.94
CA PRO A 13 -4.30 5.76 -1.93
C PRO A 13 -3.86 5.12 -0.63
N PHE A 14 -2.68 4.54 -0.57
CA PHE A 14 -2.22 3.83 0.61
C PHE A 14 -1.22 4.65 1.38
N ARG A 15 -1.15 4.42 2.68
CA ARG A 15 -0.20 5.08 3.54
C ARG A 15 0.50 4.06 4.37
N ILE A 16 1.61 4.45 4.97
CA ILE A 16 2.36 3.56 5.84
C ILE A 16 1.46 3.15 6.99
N GLY A 17 1.42 1.88 7.27
CA GLY A 17 0.58 1.34 8.33
C GLY A 17 -0.77 0.86 7.87
N ASP A 18 -1.13 1.14 6.64
CA ASP A 18 -2.42 0.70 6.13
C ASP A 18 -2.41 -0.80 5.90
N ILE A 19 -3.59 -1.37 6.03
CA ILE A 19 -3.77 -2.78 5.70
C ILE A 19 -4.24 -2.86 4.26
N VAL A 20 -3.59 -3.72 3.50
CA VAL A 20 -3.91 -3.90 2.10
C VAL A 20 -4.09 -5.37 1.83
N SER A 21 -4.60 -5.70 0.67
CA SER A 21 -4.74 -7.09 0.28
C SER A 21 -4.06 -7.32 -1.06
N HIS A 22 -3.52 -8.50 -1.22
CA HIS A 22 -2.89 -8.91 -2.45
C HIS A 22 -3.56 -10.19 -2.90
N LYS A 23 -3.75 -10.29 -4.21
CA LYS A 23 -4.45 -11.42 -4.77
C LYS A 23 -3.86 -12.76 -4.36
N ILE A 24 -2.57 -12.84 -4.27
CA ILE A 24 -1.90 -14.09 -3.98
C ILE A 24 -1.50 -14.22 -2.54
N PHE A 25 -0.96 -13.15 -1.96
CA PHE A 25 -0.39 -13.24 -0.61
C PHE A 25 -1.38 -12.90 0.50
N GLY A 26 -2.52 -12.36 0.12
CA GLY A 26 -3.53 -12.06 1.13
C GLY A 26 -3.30 -10.69 1.76
N TYR A 27 -3.69 -10.55 3.00
CA TYR A 27 -3.59 -9.27 3.68
C TYR A 27 -2.20 -9.01 4.20
N GLY A 28 -1.86 -7.75 4.20
CA GLY A 28 -0.58 -7.34 4.74
C GLY A 28 -0.64 -5.91 5.20
N GLU A 29 0.42 -5.46 5.85
CA GLU A 29 0.52 -4.11 6.35
C GLU A 29 1.65 -3.40 5.63
N ILE A 30 1.42 -2.17 5.22
CA ILE A 30 2.43 -1.39 4.53
C ILE A 30 3.45 -0.90 5.53
N LEU A 31 4.71 -1.26 5.31
CA LEU A 31 5.79 -0.88 6.19
C LEU A 31 6.50 0.36 5.70
N SER A 32 6.68 0.48 4.40
CA SER A 32 7.35 1.64 3.83
C SER A 32 6.98 1.76 2.38
N ALA A 33 7.33 2.87 1.78
CA ALA A 33 6.99 3.15 0.40
C ALA A 33 8.24 3.55 -0.36
N SER A 34 8.22 3.34 -1.66
CA SER A 34 9.29 3.82 -2.50
C SER A 34 9.20 5.34 -2.60
N LYS A 35 10.26 5.95 -3.12
CA LYS A 35 10.33 7.37 -3.16
C LYS A 35 9.18 8.00 -3.91
N ASP A 36 8.73 7.38 -4.98
CA ASP A 36 7.64 7.91 -5.78
C ASP A 36 6.30 7.28 -5.43
N TRP A 37 6.26 6.46 -4.39
CA TRP A 37 5.03 5.84 -3.90
C TRP A 37 4.41 4.87 -4.89
N SER A 38 5.19 4.35 -5.82
CA SER A 38 4.67 3.37 -6.77
C SER A 38 4.79 1.96 -6.27
N SER A 39 5.60 1.74 -5.22
CA SER A 39 5.80 0.41 -4.65
C SER A 39 5.80 0.53 -3.15
N PHE A 40 5.48 -0.56 -2.48
CA PHE A 40 5.46 -0.58 -1.04
C PHE A 40 6.11 -1.85 -0.54
N ASN A 41 6.74 -1.76 0.62
CA ASN A 41 7.15 -2.95 1.32
C ASN A 41 6.01 -3.35 2.22
N VAL A 42 5.55 -4.55 2.05
CA VAL A 42 4.35 -5.03 2.74
C VAL A 42 4.71 -6.28 3.52
N ARG A 43 4.32 -6.32 4.78
CA ARG A 43 4.49 -7.52 5.59
C ARG A 43 3.18 -8.28 5.57
N PHE A 44 3.23 -9.48 5.07
CA PHE A 44 2.02 -10.29 4.96
C PHE A 44 1.81 -11.12 6.20
N ARG A 45 0.67 -11.77 6.27
CA ARG A 45 0.29 -12.48 7.50
C ARG A 45 1.21 -13.64 7.83
N ASP A 46 1.86 -14.19 6.84
CA ASP A 46 2.79 -15.27 7.08
C ASP A 46 4.14 -14.77 7.58
N GLY A 47 4.28 -13.48 7.76
CA GLY A 47 5.53 -12.91 8.25
C GLY A 47 6.48 -12.48 7.15
N SER A 48 6.18 -12.76 5.90
CA SER A 48 7.08 -12.40 4.82
C SER A 48 6.93 -10.91 4.51
N GLU A 49 8.03 -10.29 4.08
CA GLU A 49 8.01 -8.90 3.67
C GLU A 49 8.39 -8.86 2.21
N ARG A 50 7.57 -8.22 1.41
CA ARG A 50 7.78 -8.19 -0.02
C ARG A 50 7.54 -6.80 -0.54
N GLN A 51 8.21 -6.45 -1.61
CA GLN A 51 8.01 -5.18 -2.27
C GLN A 51 6.99 -5.40 -3.37
N ILE A 52 5.88 -4.70 -3.28
CA ILE A 52 4.74 -4.89 -4.19
C ILE A 52 4.41 -3.57 -4.84
N ARG A 53 4.16 -3.59 -6.13
CA ARG A 53 3.71 -2.40 -6.81
C ARG A 53 2.32 -2.05 -6.38
N ALA A 54 2.05 -0.77 -6.31
CA ALA A 54 0.77 -0.29 -5.77
C ALA A 54 -0.42 -0.85 -6.52
N PHE A 55 -0.32 -1.01 -7.82
CA PHE A 55 -1.49 -1.44 -8.56
C PHE A 55 -1.82 -2.91 -8.36
N PHE A 56 -0.98 -3.65 -7.67
CA PHE A 56 -1.32 -5.02 -7.30
C PHE A 56 -1.99 -5.10 -5.94
N LEU A 57 -2.15 -3.97 -5.27
CA LEU A 57 -2.71 -3.96 -3.92
C LEU A 57 -4.09 -3.33 -3.92
N LYS A 58 -4.90 -3.74 -2.98
CA LYS A 58 -6.21 -3.16 -2.77
C LYS A 58 -6.35 -2.80 -1.31
N PRO A 59 -7.19 -1.83 -1.00
CA PRO A 59 -7.40 -1.48 0.40
C PRO A 59 -7.94 -2.68 1.17
N GLY A 60 -7.34 -2.96 2.29
CA GLY A 60 -7.77 -4.09 3.07
C GLY A 60 -9.15 -3.92 3.65
N ASN A 61 -9.57 -2.67 3.86
CA ASN A 61 -10.88 -2.43 4.41
C ASN A 61 -11.95 -2.27 3.34
N ASP A 62 -11.61 -2.58 2.09
CA ASP A 62 -12.55 -2.47 1.00
C ASP A 62 -13.18 -3.81 0.72
N LEU A 63 -13.42 -4.58 1.73
CA LEU A 63 -13.95 -5.90 1.54
C LEU A 63 -15.45 -5.85 1.62
N PRO A 64 -16.12 -6.68 0.84
CA PRO A 64 -17.56 -6.75 0.95
C PRO A 64 -17.91 -7.40 2.26
N GLU A 65 -19.02 -7.01 2.77
CA GLU A 65 -19.46 -7.61 4.02
C GLU A 65 -20.30 -8.85 3.78
#